data_0a9ea91e2a76e0cc0de4278f981bdd5c
#
_entry.id   0a9ea91e2a76e0cc0de4278f981bdd5c
#
_cell.length_a   1.000
_cell.length_b   1.000
_cell.length_c   1.000
_cell.angle_alpha   90.00
_cell.angle_beta   90.00
_cell.angle_gamma   90.00
#
_symmetry.space_group_name_H-M   'P 1'
#
loop_
_entity.id
_entity.type
_entity.pdbx_description
1 polymer ?
#
loop_
_entity_poly.entity_id
_entity_poly.type
_entity_poly.pdbx_seq_one_letter_code
_entity_poly.pdbx_strand_id
1 'polypeptide(L)'
;MLLLKHSDDLKWAFDESLSWSDEKTLIVERFIPGMQISSESYLVKGKAHTPALAERNYSRLEEFSPYIVEDGGTIPAPIDDNLSVKIDRLIERGAKAMGVTEGIVKGDIVIDDNGDPQIIELALRLSGGWLASDQIISATGVDLVDAVIKQALGVRVTQEMLSPKWNKSTSVRYWFPKEGEIKSIRGKDKIKRYPGLIKYGFFRKEGEYQPVVKMHPDRFGYVIVE
;
A
#
# COMPACT_ATOMS: atom_id res chain seq x y z
N MET A 1 4.67 -9.45 9.11
CA MET A 1 3.57 -10.43 8.82
C MET A 1 4.20 -11.69 8.26
N LEU A 2 3.71 -12.86 8.68
CA LEU A 2 4.23 -14.17 8.25
C LEU A 2 3.13 -14.96 7.53
N LEU A 3 3.49 -15.63 6.45
CA LEU A 3 2.63 -16.60 5.75
C LEU A 3 3.14 -18.01 6.07
N LEU A 4 2.33 -18.78 6.78
CA LEU A 4 2.67 -20.16 7.11
C LEU A 4 2.06 -21.12 6.09
N LYS A 5 2.89 -22.04 5.58
CA LYS A 5 2.48 -23.11 4.66
C LYS A 5 2.28 -24.43 5.39
N HIS A 6 2.92 -24.59 6.54
CA HIS A 6 2.88 -25.84 7.33
C HIS A 6 2.62 -25.54 8.79
N SER A 7 1.86 -26.41 9.45
CA SER A 7 1.54 -26.32 10.89
C SER A 7 2.78 -26.46 11.79
N ASP A 8 3.82 -27.14 11.32
CA ASP A 8 5.05 -27.36 12.07
C ASP A 8 5.80 -26.07 12.39
N ASP A 9 5.61 -25.04 11.55
CA ASP A 9 6.20 -23.71 11.72
C ASP A 9 5.43 -22.82 12.71
N LEU A 10 4.27 -23.26 13.19
CA LEU A 10 3.36 -22.43 14.00
C LEU A 10 4.03 -21.94 15.28
N LYS A 11 4.75 -22.82 15.98
CA LYS A 11 5.42 -22.44 17.24
C LYS A 11 6.45 -21.34 16.99
N TRP A 12 7.32 -21.54 16.01
CA TRP A 12 8.33 -20.54 15.65
C TRP A 12 7.70 -19.23 15.23
N ALA A 13 6.69 -19.26 14.38
CA ALA A 13 6.02 -18.06 13.89
C ALA A 13 5.30 -17.29 15.00
N PHE A 14 4.74 -18.02 15.96
CA PHE A 14 4.14 -17.43 17.16
C PHE A 14 5.18 -16.70 18.00
N ASP A 15 6.29 -17.36 18.33
CA ASP A 15 7.39 -16.79 19.12
C ASP A 15 8.01 -15.57 18.41
N GLU A 16 8.27 -15.67 17.10
CA GLU A 16 8.79 -14.58 16.27
C GLU A 16 7.81 -13.38 16.27
N SER A 17 6.51 -13.61 16.02
CA SER A 17 5.52 -12.54 15.97
C SER A 17 5.33 -11.87 17.33
N LEU A 18 5.33 -12.63 18.43
CA LEU A 18 5.22 -12.09 19.79
C LEU A 18 6.42 -11.22 20.17
N SER A 19 7.59 -11.48 19.60
CA SER A 19 8.79 -10.68 19.87
C SER A 19 8.63 -9.22 19.43
N TRP A 20 7.75 -8.96 18.43
CA TRP A 20 7.45 -7.65 17.88
C TRP A 20 6.21 -6.99 18.48
N SER A 21 5.48 -7.69 19.37
CA SER A 21 4.26 -7.16 20.00
C SER A 21 4.56 -6.73 21.44
N ASP A 22 4.39 -5.45 21.72
CA ASP A 22 4.55 -4.91 23.08
C ASP A 22 3.50 -5.48 24.04
N GLU A 23 2.28 -5.65 23.57
CA GLU A 23 1.13 -6.17 24.33
C GLU A 23 1.08 -7.71 24.39
N LYS A 24 2.04 -8.39 23.76
CA LYS A 24 2.11 -9.86 23.70
C LYS A 24 0.84 -10.52 23.15
N THR A 25 0.22 -9.85 22.20
CA THR A 25 -0.94 -10.34 21.46
C THR A 25 -0.65 -10.42 19.98
N LEU A 26 -1.26 -11.36 19.27
CA LEU A 26 -1.19 -11.47 17.81
C LEU A 26 -2.55 -11.77 17.22
N ILE A 27 -2.66 -11.48 15.92
CA ILE A 27 -3.78 -11.90 15.09
C ILE A 27 -3.32 -13.07 14.22
N VAL A 28 -4.11 -14.15 14.22
CA VAL A 28 -3.92 -15.31 13.34
C VAL A 28 -5.13 -15.40 12.44
N GLU A 29 -4.92 -15.29 11.14
CA GLU A 29 -6.00 -15.22 10.15
C GLU A 29 -5.78 -16.28 9.06
N ARG A 30 -6.86 -16.68 8.41
CA ARG A 30 -6.77 -17.48 7.20
C ARG A 30 -6.19 -16.60 6.09
N PHE A 31 -5.13 -17.07 5.42
CA PHE A 31 -4.66 -16.41 4.20
C PHE A 31 -5.71 -16.52 3.09
N ILE A 32 -6.03 -15.42 2.46
CA ILE A 32 -6.93 -15.34 1.31
C ILE A 32 -6.06 -15.08 0.09
N PRO A 33 -5.91 -16.05 -0.83
CA PRO A 33 -5.19 -15.82 -2.07
C PRO A 33 -5.98 -14.87 -2.98
N GLY A 34 -5.28 -14.17 -3.87
CA GLY A 34 -5.91 -13.30 -4.84
C GLY A 34 -5.16 -11.99 -5.08
N MET A 35 -5.74 -11.12 -5.91
CA MET A 35 -5.18 -9.82 -6.24
C MET A 35 -5.28 -8.88 -5.03
N GLN A 36 -4.16 -8.32 -4.63
CA GLN A 36 -4.11 -7.38 -3.51
C GLN A 36 -4.35 -5.95 -3.99
N ILE A 37 -5.32 -5.28 -3.40
CA ILE A 37 -5.70 -3.91 -3.73
C ILE A 37 -5.48 -3.01 -2.51
N SER A 38 -4.86 -1.86 -2.73
CA SER A 38 -4.85 -0.77 -1.77
C SER A 38 -5.81 0.32 -2.22
N SER A 39 -6.72 0.72 -1.33
CA SER A 39 -7.62 1.83 -1.54
C SER A 39 -7.26 2.99 -0.62
N GLU A 40 -7.50 4.19 -1.11
CA GLU A 40 -7.45 5.41 -0.32
C GLU A 40 -8.72 6.19 -0.60
N SER A 41 -9.66 6.12 0.32
CA SER A 41 -11.01 6.66 0.13
C SER A 41 -11.26 7.79 1.11
N TYR A 42 -11.79 8.91 0.64
CA TYR A 42 -12.29 9.97 1.51
C TYR A 42 -13.80 9.85 1.63
N LEU A 43 -14.30 9.74 2.85
CA LEU A 43 -15.73 9.68 3.11
C LEU A 43 -16.33 11.08 3.25
N VAL A 44 -17.42 11.31 2.54
CA VAL A 44 -18.28 12.48 2.68
C VAL A 44 -19.69 11.98 2.98
N LYS A 45 -20.19 12.25 4.17
CA LYS A 45 -21.51 11.79 4.65
C LYS A 45 -21.71 10.29 4.47
N GLY A 46 -20.68 9.52 4.78
CA GLY A 46 -20.66 8.05 4.68
C GLY A 46 -20.55 7.49 3.27
N LYS A 47 -20.33 8.33 2.24
CA LYS A 47 -20.07 7.92 0.87
C LYS A 47 -18.59 7.99 0.56
N ALA A 48 -18.05 6.88 0.02
CA ALA A 48 -16.66 6.79 -0.36
C ALA A 48 -16.40 7.52 -1.68
N HIS A 49 -15.33 8.29 -1.70
CA HIS A 49 -14.74 8.90 -2.88
C HIS A 49 -13.31 8.35 -3.00
N THR A 50 -13.13 7.38 -3.88
CA THR A 50 -11.84 6.68 -4.10
C THR A 50 -11.28 7.13 -5.43
N PRO A 51 -10.35 8.10 -5.47
CA PRO A 51 -9.86 8.66 -6.72
C PRO A 51 -9.09 7.65 -7.57
N ALA A 52 -8.46 6.65 -6.93
CA ALA A 52 -7.82 5.55 -7.61
C ALA A 52 -7.67 4.34 -6.69
N LEU A 53 -7.62 3.15 -7.28
CA LEU A 53 -7.28 1.90 -6.62
C LEU A 53 -5.90 1.45 -7.14
N ALA A 54 -5.04 1.01 -6.22
CA ALA A 54 -3.72 0.52 -6.55
C ALA A 54 -3.66 -1.00 -6.39
N GLU A 55 -3.17 -1.69 -7.42
CA GLU A 55 -2.71 -3.07 -7.26
C GLU A 55 -1.41 -3.07 -6.45
N ARG A 56 -1.32 -3.96 -5.45
CA ARG A 56 -0.10 -4.20 -4.69
C ARG A 56 0.63 -5.41 -5.26
N ASN A 57 1.91 -5.27 -5.53
CA ASN A 57 2.71 -6.33 -6.12
C ASN A 57 3.43 -7.15 -5.05
N TYR A 58 3.29 -8.46 -5.17
CA TYR A 58 3.95 -9.48 -4.35
C TYR A 58 4.59 -10.55 -5.23
N SER A 59 5.21 -10.12 -6.34
CA SER A 59 5.81 -11.05 -7.32
C SER A 59 7.00 -11.82 -6.74
N ARG A 60 7.56 -11.35 -5.63
CA ARG A 60 8.68 -11.98 -4.90
C ARG A 60 8.25 -12.66 -3.59
N LEU A 61 6.96 -12.96 -3.42
CA LEU A 61 6.45 -13.55 -2.18
C LEU A 61 7.15 -14.87 -1.82
N GLU A 62 7.40 -15.72 -2.79
CA GLU A 62 8.11 -17.00 -2.58
C GLU A 62 9.58 -16.79 -2.18
N GLU A 63 10.24 -15.79 -2.74
CA GLU A 63 11.63 -15.47 -2.42
C GLU A 63 11.78 -14.96 -0.98
N PHE A 64 10.81 -14.20 -0.50
CA PHE A 64 10.82 -13.65 0.85
C PHE A 64 10.14 -14.55 1.90
N SER A 65 9.59 -15.70 1.46
CA SER A 65 8.91 -16.64 2.37
C SER A 65 9.76 -16.95 3.60
N PRO A 66 9.17 -16.98 4.80
CA PRO A 66 7.74 -16.84 5.12
C PRO A 66 7.27 -15.38 5.32
N TYR A 67 8.09 -14.38 5.03
CA TYR A 67 7.75 -12.97 5.23
C TYR A 67 6.95 -12.43 4.05
N ILE A 68 5.87 -11.70 4.37
CA ILE A 68 5.06 -11.01 3.35
C ILE A 68 5.62 -9.60 3.16
N VAL A 69 6.35 -9.40 2.05
CA VAL A 69 6.96 -8.11 1.70
C VAL A 69 6.50 -7.70 0.31
N GLU A 70 5.79 -6.58 0.24
CA GLU A 70 5.36 -5.97 -1.01
C GLU A 70 6.56 -5.45 -1.80
N ASP A 71 6.62 -5.75 -3.09
CA ASP A 71 7.72 -5.35 -3.99
C ASP A 71 7.36 -4.16 -4.91
N GLY A 72 6.13 -3.67 -4.85
CA GLY A 72 5.69 -2.50 -5.58
C GLY A 72 4.18 -2.34 -5.63
N GLY A 73 3.72 -1.39 -6.43
CA GLY A 73 2.31 -1.15 -6.70
C GLY A 73 2.10 -0.43 -8.02
N THR A 74 0.90 -0.52 -8.58
CA THR A 74 0.54 0.12 -9.86
C THR A 74 -0.85 0.73 -9.76
N ILE A 75 -1.01 1.96 -10.25
CA ILE A 75 -2.28 2.65 -10.44
C ILE A 75 -2.50 2.85 -11.94
N PRO A 76 -3.72 2.63 -12.46
CA PRO A 76 -4.86 2.00 -11.78
C PRO A 76 -4.65 0.50 -11.59
N ALA A 77 -5.33 -0.07 -10.61
CA ALA A 77 -5.45 -1.52 -10.51
C ALA A 77 -6.18 -2.07 -11.75
N PRO A 78 -5.81 -3.27 -12.27
CA PRO A 78 -6.41 -3.84 -13.48
C PRO A 78 -7.78 -4.50 -13.18
N ILE A 79 -8.72 -3.72 -12.72
CA ILE A 79 -10.09 -4.13 -12.39
C ILE A 79 -11.11 -3.29 -13.16
N ASP A 80 -12.32 -3.82 -13.30
CA ASP A 80 -13.41 -3.11 -13.97
C ASP A 80 -14.17 -2.15 -13.02
N ASP A 81 -15.03 -1.31 -13.63
CA ASP A 81 -15.81 -0.34 -12.88
C ASP A 81 -16.81 -0.98 -11.91
N ASN A 82 -17.35 -2.16 -12.24
CA ASN A 82 -18.29 -2.87 -11.36
C ASN A 82 -17.60 -3.32 -10.08
N LEU A 83 -16.36 -3.81 -10.19
CA LEU A 83 -15.57 -4.23 -9.04
C LEU A 83 -15.12 -3.02 -8.22
N SER A 84 -14.76 -1.91 -8.86
CA SER A 84 -14.47 -0.64 -8.17
C SER A 84 -15.66 -0.17 -7.33
N VAL A 85 -16.88 -0.22 -7.87
CA VAL A 85 -18.11 0.12 -7.13
C VAL A 85 -18.39 -0.86 -5.99
N LYS A 86 -18.10 -2.16 -6.16
CA LYS A 86 -18.22 -3.14 -5.05
C LYS A 86 -17.24 -2.81 -3.93
N ILE A 87 -16.02 -2.42 -4.25
CA ILE A 87 -14.98 -2.01 -3.29
C ILE A 87 -15.43 -0.77 -2.51
N ASP A 88 -15.92 0.27 -3.19
CA ASP A 88 -16.42 1.48 -2.51
C ASP A 88 -17.55 1.15 -1.53
N ARG A 89 -18.51 0.33 -1.92
CA ARG A 89 -19.59 -0.12 -1.03
C ARG A 89 -19.08 -0.95 0.15
N LEU A 90 -18.04 -1.73 -0.05
CA LEU A 90 -17.39 -2.52 1.01
C LEU A 90 -16.71 -1.60 2.01
N ILE A 91 -15.99 -0.56 1.55
CA ILE A 91 -15.36 0.46 2.38
C ILE A 91 -16.43 1.25 3.16
N GLU A 92 -17.51 1.70 2.51
CA GLU A 92 -18.63 2.39 3.15
C GLU A 92 -19.22 1.57 4.31
N ARG A 93 -19.44 0.27 4.09
CA ARG A 93 -19.96 -0.64 5.13
C ARG A 93 -18.96 -0.80 6.28
N GLY A 94 -17.68 -1.00 5.97
CA GLY A 94 -16.64 -1.13 6.99
C GLY A 94 -16.48 0.14 7.81
N ALA A 95 -16.42 1.29 7.16
CA ALA A 95 -16.36 2.60 7.83
C ALA A 95 -17.58 2.86 8.71
N LYS A 96 -18.78 2.54 8.23
CA LYS A 96 -20.02 2.65 9.01
C LYS A 96 -19.96 1.77 10.26
N ALA A 97 -19.45 0.55 10.16
CA ALA A 97 -19.31 -0.35 11.31
C ALA A 97 -18.34 0.20 12.37
N MET A 98 -17.34 0.99 11.93
CA MET A 98 -16.41 1.72 12.82
C MET A 98 -16.96 3.07 13.31
N GLY A 99 -18.18 3.46 12.92
CA GLY A 99 -18.78 4.74 13.28
C GLY A 99 -18.23 5.95 12.50
N VAL A 100 -17.57 5.72 11.36
CA VAL A 100 -16.93 6.77 10.56
C VAL A 100 -17.81 7.17 9.39
N THR A 101 -18.08 8.47 9.25
CA THR A 101 -18.89 9.05 8.16
C THR A 101 -18.19 10.15 7.40
N GLU A 102 -17.07 10.66 7.92
CA GLU A 102 -16.28 11.73 7.29
C GLU A 102 -14.79 11.44 7.47
N GLY A 103 -13.99 11.77 6.45
CA GLY A 103 -12.54 11.68 6.48
C GLY A 103 -11.96 10.49 5.75
N ILE A 104 -10.65 10.30 5.91
CA ILE A 104 -9.87 9.34 5.13
C ILE A 104 -10.00 7.92 5.70
N VAL A 105 -10.13 6.94 4.82
CA VAL A 105 -10.08 5.51 5.12
C VAL A 105 -9.15 4.84 4.12
N LYS A 106 -8.06 4.29 4.60
CA LYS A 106 -7.18 3.41 3.84
C LYS A 106 -7.71 1.98 3.98
N GLY A 107 -7.79 1.26 2.87
CA GLY A 107 -8.19 -0.15 2.86
C GLY A 107 -7.13 -1.03 2.21
N ASP A 108 -6.83 -2.17 2.85
CA ASP A 108 -6.17 -3.31 2.22
C ASP A 108 -7.24 -4.35 1.93
N ILE A 109 -7.37 -4.70 0.65
CA ILE A 109 -8.45 -5.52 0.12
C ILE A 109 -7.82 -6.61 -0.74
N VAL A 110 -8.37 -7.80 -0.69
CA VAL A 110 -8.03 -8.87 -1.62
C VAL A 110 -9.24 -9.18 -2.49
N ILE A 111 -9.03 -9.33 -3.78
CA ILE A 111 -9.99 -9.91 -4.70
C ILE A 111 -9.73 -11.40 -4.72
N ASP A 112 -10.63 -12.17 -4.12
CA ASP A 112 -10.47 -13.62 -3.99
C ASP A 112 -10.67 -14.35 -5.34
N ASP A 113 -10.49 -15.67 -5.34
CA ASP A 113 -10.61 -16.51 -6.54
C ASP A 113 -12.01 -16.52 -7.16
N ASN A 114 -13.03 -16.05 -6.44
CA ASN A 114 -14.40 -15.90 -6.94
C ASN A 114 -14.63 -14.51 -7.56
N GLY A 115 -13.64 -13.61 -7.49
CA GLY A 115 -13.74 -12.22 -7.94
C GLY A 115 -14.44 -11.31 -6.93
N ASP A 116 -14.60 -11.73 -5.68
CA ASP A 116 -15.25 -10.96 -4.64
C ASP A 116 -14.23 -10.22 -3.76
N PRO A 117 -14.44 -8.92 -3.48
CA PRO A 117 -13.54 -8.16 -2.63
C PRO A 117 -13.75 -8.48 -1.15
N GLN A 118 -12.65 -8.75 -0.44
CA GLN A 118 -12.60 -9.02 0.99
C GLN A 118 -11.72 -7.97 1.68
N ILE A 119 -12.18 -7.39 2.80
CA ILE A 119 -11.35 -6.50 3.61
C ILE A 119 -10.33 -7.32 4.40
N ILE A 120 -9.05 -6.96 4.27
CA ILE A 120 -7.98 -7.44 5.14
C ILE A 120 -7.80 -6.46 6.31
N GLU A 121 -7.71 -5.17 6.00
CA GLU A 121 -7.55 -4.11 7.01
C GLU A 121 -8.21 -2.81 6.56
N LEU A 122 -8.83 -2.08 7.50
CA LEU A 122 -9.18 -0.68 7.32
C LEU A 122 -8.47 0.16 8.37
N ALA A 123 -7.92 1.30 7.95
CA ALA A 123 -7.24 2.23 8.84
C ALA A 123 -7.68 3.68 8.57
N LEU A 124 -7.92 4.44 9.64
CA LEU A 124 -8.37 5.84 9.56
C LEU A 124 -7.18 6.79 9.42
N ARG A 125 -6.39 6.59 8.39
CA ARG A 125 -5.19 7.37 8.08
C ARG A 125 -4.85 7.28 6.60
N LEU A 126 -3.97 8.19 6.16
CA LEU A 126 -3.36 8.10 4.83
C LEU A 126 -2.38 6.92 4.75
N SER A 127 -2.24 6.34 3.57
CA SER A 127 -1.26 5.29 3.28
C SER A 127 0.17 5.81 3.33
N GLY A 128 1.07 4.91 3.70
CA GLY A 128 2.50 5.07 3.47
C GLY A 128 2.91 4.71 2.04
N GLY A 129 4.23 4.53 1.83
CA GLY A 129 4.75 4.07 0.53
C GLY A 129 4.52 5.04 -0.62
N TRP A 130 4.30 6.32 -0.32
CA TRP A 130 4.02 7.40 -1.29
C TRP A 130 2.71 7.20 -2.08
N LEU A 131 1.81 6.31 -1.67
CA LEU A 131 0.54 6.12 -2.36
C LEU A 131 -0.31 7.40 -2.33
N ALA A 132 -0.58 7.92 -1.12
CA ALA A 132 -1.38 9.14 -0.95
C ALA A 132 -0.68 10.41 -1.42
N SER A 133 0.62 10.55 -1.10
CA SER A 133 1.35 11.80 -1.29
C SER A 133 1.88 12.03 -2.70
N ASP A 134 2.14 10.96 -3.45
CA ASP A 134 2.82 11.05 -4.76
C ASP A 134 2.06 10.32 -5.87
N GLN A 135 1.69 9.06 -5.68
CA GLN A 135 1.13 8.23 -6.75
C GLN A 135 -0.30 8.66 -7.13
N ILE A 136 -1.21 8.78 -6.15
CA ILE A 136 -2.62 9.16 -6.42
C ILE A 136 -2.69 10.55 -7.04
N ILE A 137 -1.96 11.53 -6.51
CA ILE A 137 -1.97 12.88 -7.08
C ILE A 137 -1.41 12.90 -8.50
N SER A 138 -0.34 12.16 -8.79
CA SER A 138 0.21 12.06 -10.14
C SER A 138 -0.75 11.34 -11.09
N ALA A 139 -1.40 10.28 -10.64
CA ALA A 139 -2.32 9.49 -11.45
C ALA A 139 -3.66 10.20 -11.72
N THR A 140 -4.15 11.03 -10.79
CA THR A 140 -5.53 11.53 -10.83
C THR A 140 -5.68 13.04 -10.67
N GLY A 141 -4.67 13.73 -10.14
CA GLY A 141 -4.74 15.14 -9.75
C GLY A 141 -5.50 15.41 -8.43
N VAL A 142 -5.88 14.36 -7.70
CA VAL A 142 -6.54 14.49 -6.40
C VAL A 142 -5.49 14.49 -5.31
N ASP A 143 -5.45 15.56 -4.53
CA ASP A 143 -4.54 15.71 -3.38
C ASP A 143 -5.28 15.34 -2.08
N LEU A 144 -5.15 14.08 -1.67
CA LEU A 144 -5.78 13.58 -0.43
C LEU A 144 -5.07 14.10 0.82
N VAL A 145 -3.79 14.46 0.72
CA VAL A 145 -3.04 15.06 1.84
C VAL A 145 -3.59 16.46 2.13
N ASP A 146 -3.77 17.29 1.09
CA ASP A 146 -4.42 18.61 1.21
C ASP A 146 -5.85 18.49 1.77
N ALA A 147 -6.63 17.50 1.29
CA ALA A 147 -7.98 17.27 1.79
C ALA A 147 -8.02 16.97 3.30
N VAL A 148 -7.12 16.10 3.80
CA VAL A 148 -7.02 15.76 5.22
C VAL A 148 -6.55 16.97 6.05
N ILE A 149 -5.59 17.76 5.56
CA ILE A 149 -5.15 19.00 6.23
C ILE A 149 -6.30 19.99 6.31
N LYS A 150 -7.04 20.21 5.24
CA LYS A 150 -8.22 21.08 5.22
C LYS A 150 -9.27 20.64 6.22
N GLN A 151 -9.57 19.34 6.26
CA GLN A 151 -10.49 18.78 7.24
C GLN A 151 -10.04 19.09 8.68
N ALA A 152 -8.75 18.87 8.99
CA ALA A 152 -8.20 19.13 10.31
C ALA A 152 -8.27 20.63 10.72
N LEU A 153 -8.25 21.52 9.73
CA LEU A 153 -8.43 22.97 9.92
C LEU A 153 -9.92 23.40 9.95
N GLY A 154 -10.86 22.47 9.90
CA GLY A 154 -12.29 22.76 9.90
C GLY A 154 -12.82 23.25 8.52
N VAL A 155 -12.03 23.15 7.47
CA VAL A 155 -12.46 23.48 6.11
C VAL A 155 -13.19 22.27 5.50
N ARG A 156 -14.39 22.54 4.95
CA ARG A 156 -15.19 21.50 4.35
C ARG A 156 -14.51 20.95 3.08
N VAL A 157 -14.29 19.65 3.04
CA VAL A 157 -13.86 18.94 1.83
C VAL A 157 -15.07 18.68 0.94
N THR A 158 -14.98 19.07 -0.34
CA THR A 158 -16.06 18.91 -1.31
C THR A 158 -15.80 17.76 -2.25
N GLN A 159 -16.85 17.23 -2.87
CA GLN A 159 -16.72 16.18 -3.87
C GLN A 159 -15.86 16.60 -5.07
N GLU A 160 -15.89 17.87 -5.45
CA GLU A 160 -15.07 18.41 -6.54
C GLU A 160 -13.58 18.26 -6.24
N MET A 161 -13.17 18.49 -4.99
CA MET A 161 -11.77 18.31 -4.55
C MET A 161 -11.31 16.85 -4.64
N LEU A 162 -12.24 15.90 -4.57
CA LEU A 162 -12.00 14.45 -4.56
C LEU A 162 -12.21 13.82 -5.94
N SER A 163 -12.62 14.60 -6.94
CA SER A 163 -12.89 14.10 -8.29
C SER A 163 -11.61 14.08 -9.12
N PRO A 164 -11.28 12.95 -9.79
CA PRO A 164 -10.15 12.87 -10.68
C PRO A 164 -10.20 13.91 -11.80
N LYS A 165 -9.09 14.59 -12.06
CA LYS A 165 -8.90 15.58 -13.12
C LYS A 165 -8.35 14.97 -14.41
N TRP A 166 -7.67 13.82 -14.27
CA TRP A 166 -7.10 13.00 -15.34
C TRP A 166 -7.00 11.56 -14.88
N ASN A 167 -6.66 10.67 -15.80
CA ASN A 167 -6.40 9.26 -15.50
C ASN A 167 -5.07 8.85 -16.16
N LYS A 168 -4.03 8.74 -15.37
CA LYS A 168 -2.69 8.33 -15.78
C LYS A 168 -2.25 7.11 -15.00
N SER A 169 -1.32 6.36 -15.57
CA SER A 169 -0.73 5.22 -14.87
C SER A 169 0.49 5.66 -14.08
N THR A 170 0.61 5.16 -12.85
CA THR A 170 1.83 5.30 -12.05
C THR A 170 2.24 3.96 -11.48
N SER A 171 3.52 3.76 -11.33
CA SER A 171 4.07 2.55 -10.69
C SER A 171 5.13 2.92 -9.67
N VAL A 172 5.09 2.23 -8.53
CA VAL A 172 6.22 2.18 -7.59
C VAL A 172 6.86 0.81 -7.66
N ARG A 173 8.19 0.77 -7.63
CA ARG A 173 8.97 -0.48 -7.49
C ARG A 173 10.04 -0.28 -6.44
N TYR A 174 10.25 -1.33 -5.64
CA TYR A 174 11.28 -1.35 -4.60
C TYR A 174 12.47 -2.20 -5.04
N TRP A 175 13.66 -1.87 -4.55
CA TRP A 175 14.87 -2.63 -4.83
C TRP A 175 15.25 -3.49 -3.65
N PHE A 176 15.73 -4.70 -3.98
CA PHE A 176 16.09 -5.73 -3.02
C PHE A 176 17.42 -6.36 -3.43
N PRO A 177 18.57 -5.68 -3.21
CA PRO A 177 19.85 -6.28 -3.42
C PRO A 177 20.08 -7.44 -2.43
N LYS A 178 21.04 -8.29 -2.74
CA LYS A 178 21.45 -9.35 -1.82
C LYS A 178 22.00 -8.76 -0.53
N GLU A 179 21.87 -9.53 0.55
CA GLU A 179 22.48 -9.25 1.84
C GLU A 179 23.98 -8.96 1.71
N GLY A 180 24.46 -7.99 2.46
CA GLY A 180 25.89 -7.67 2.51
C GLY A 180 26.20 -6.18 2.59
N GLU A 181 27.49 -5.85 2.64
CA GLU A 181 27.96 -4.46 2.62
C GLU A 181 27.76 -3.84 1.23
N ILE A 182 27.16 -2.65 1.18
CA ILE A 182 26.91 -1.89 -0.04
C ILE A 182 28.22 -1.22 -0.48
N LYS A 183 28.89 -1.80 -1.45
CA LYS A 183 30.15 -1.25 -1.98
C LYS A 183 29.97 -0.03 -2.86
N SER A 184 28.92 -0.03 -3.71
CA SER A 184 28.63 1.10 -4.59
C SER A 184 27.19 1.09 -5.07
N ILE A 185 26.62 2.29 -5.32
CA ILE A 185 25.30 2.48 -5.94
C ILE A 185 25.50 3.16 -7.28
N ARG A 186 25.38 2.39 -8.36
CA ARG A 186 25.63 2.87 -9.72
C ARG A 186 24.31 3.22 -10.43
N GLY A 187 24.37 4.09 -11.42
CA GLY A 187 23.22 4.42 -12.28
C GLY A 187 22.31 5.54 -11.74
N LYS A 188 22.65 6.21 -10.64
CA LYS A 188 21.87 7.34 -10.08
C LYS A 188 21.57 8.43 -11.12
N ASP A 189 22.53 8.76 -11.99
CA ASP A 189 22.33 9.77 -13.02
C ASP A 189 21.44 9.31 -14.17
N LYS A 190 21.38 7.99 -14.43
CA LYS A 190 20.46 7.41 -15.42
C LYS A 190 19.01 7.50 -14.92
N ILE A 191 18.77 7.22 -13.64
CA ILE A 191 17.44 7.32 -13.05
C ILE A 191 16.91 8.76 -13.17
N LYS A 192 17.73 9.76 -12.83
CA LYS A 192 17.35 11.20 -12.92
C LYS A 192 16.89 11.63 -14.30
N ARG A 193 17.37 10.95 -15.35
CA ARG A 193 17.08 11.28 -16.75
C ARG A 193 15.94 10.45 -17.33
N TYR A 194 15.34 9.55 -16.55
CA TYR A 194 14.28 8.68 -17.03
C TYR A 194 13.01 9.50 -17.29
N PRO A 195 12.44 9.47 -18.52
CA PRO A 195 11.16 10.12 -18.81
C PRO A 195 10.06 9.54 -17.92
N GLY A 196 9.22 10.40 -17.34
CA GLY A 196 8.16 9.96 -16.44
C GLY A 196 8.61 9.67 -15.00
N LEU A 197 9.87 9.98 -14.65
CA LEU A 197 10.31 9.87 -13.26
C LEU A 197 9.53 10.87 -12.37
N ILE A 198 8.80 10.35 -11.39
CA ILE A 198 8.12 11.14 -10.37
C ILE A 198 9.05 11.31 -9.16
N LYS A 199 9.56 10.19 -8.64
CA LYS A 199 10.37 10.18 -7.42
C LYS A 199 11.24 8.94 -7.34
N TYR A 200 12.38 9.05 -6.70
CA TYR A 200 13.21 7.90 -6.31
C TYR A 200 13.98 8.18 -5.05
N GLY A 201 14.43 7.15 -4.38
CA GLY A 201 15.27 7.30 -3.20
C GLY A 201 15.91 5.99 -2.77
N PHE A 202 16.89 6.12 -1.92
CA PHE A 202 17.59 5.02 -1.30
C PHE A 202 17.42 5.12 0.21
N PHE A 203 17.09 4.00 0.86
CA PHE A 203 16.99 3.93 2.32
C PHE A 203 18.35 3.65 2.98
N ARG A 204 19.31 3.22 2.17
CA ARG A 204 20.69 2.93 2.58
C ARG A 204 21.67 3.56 1.62
N LYS A 205 22.91 3.76 2.08
CA LYS A 205 24.01 4.36 1.32
C LYS A 205 25.20 3.39 1.24
N GLU A 206 26.18 3.77 0.44
CA GLU A 206 27.46 3.05 0.33
C GLU A 206 28.16 2.98 1.67
N GLY A 207 28.73 1.82 2.00
CA GLY A 207 29.34 1.51 3.31
C GLY A 207 28.37 0.96 4.35
N GLU A 208 27.04 1.04 4.13
CA GLU A 208 26.06 0.46 5.03
C GLU A 208 25.78 -1.02 4.67
N TYR A 209 25.22 -1.75 5.64
CA TYR A 209 24.85 -3.15 5.48
C TYR A 209 23.41 -3.29 5.02
N GLN A 210 23.18 -4.06 3.95
CA GLN A 210 21.86 -4.51 3.52
C GLN A 210 21.52 -5.80 4.25
N PRO A 211 20.46 -5.84 5.08
CA PRO A 211 20.04 -7.06 5.74
C PRO A 211 19.29 -8.00 4.79
N VAL A 212 19.11 -9.25 5.23
CA VAL A 212 18.09 -10.13 4.64
C VAL A 212 16.72 -9.45 4.72
N VAL A 213 15.96 -9.56 3.65
CA VAL A 213 14.64 -8.91 3.56
C VAL A 213 13.60 -9.71 4.34
N LYS A 214 13.07 -9.13 5.41
CA LYS A 214 12.02 -9.70 6.27
C LYS A 214 10.82 -8.77 6.43
N MET A 215 11.00 -7.49 6.18
CA MET A 215 9.98 -6.46 6.38
C MET A 215 10.19 -5.27 5.43
N HIS A 216 9.18 -4.40 5.32
CA HIS A 216 9.24 -3.22 4.45
C HIS A 216 10.44 -2.30 4.71
N PRO A 217 10.89 -2.04 5.95
CA PRO A 217 12.11 -1.29 6.22
C PRO A 217 13.42 -1.89 5.67
N ASP A 218 13.42 -3.17 5.30
CA ASP A 218 14.59 -3.82 4.70
C ASP A 218 14.73 -3.55 3.20
N ARG A 219 13.76 -2.87 2.59
CA ARG A 219 13.87 -2.36 1.22
C ARG A 219 15.12 -1.48 1.09
N PHE A 220 15.81 -1.61 -0.03
CA PHE A 220 17.01 -0.82 -0.29
C PHE A 220 16.69 0.59 -0.78
N GLY A 221 15.65 0.71 -1.58
CA GLY A 221 15.23 1.96 -2.17
C GLY A 221 14.00 1.77 -3.05
N TYR A 222 13.62 2.83 -3.74
CA TYR A 222 12.41 2.85 -4.56
C TYR A 222 12.54 3.77 -5.76
N VAL A 223 11.68 3.53 -6.75
CA VAL A 223 11.43 4.44 -7.86
C VAL A 223 9.91 4.52 -8.11
N ILE A 224 9.43 5.73 -8.39
CA ILE A 224 8.04 6.00 -8.80
C ILE A 224 8.09 6.64 -10.17
N VAL A 225 7.32 6.10 -11.10
CA VAL A 225 7.23 6.56 -12.50
C VAL A 225 5.77 6.68 -12.95
N GLU A 226 5.57 7.57 -13.94
CA GLU A 226 4.37 7.70 -14.76
C GLU A 226 4.51 6.86 -16.04
#